data_fdb00bea1be1a84d0498b5d937b1892b
#
_entry.id   fdb00bea1be1a84d0498b5d937b1892b
#
_cell.length_a   1.000
_cell.length_b   1.000
_cell.length_c   1.000
_cell.angle_alpha   90.00
_cell.angle_beta   90.00
_cell.angle_gamma   90.00
#
_symmetry.space_group_name_H-M   'P 1'
#
loop_
_entity.id
_entity.type
_entity.pdbx_description
1 polymer ?
#
loop_
_entity_poly.entity_id
_entity_poly.type
_entity_poly.pdbx_seq_one_letter_code
_entity_poly.pdbx_strand_id
1 'polypeptide(L)'
;KARYLLFSGKNADALAAANLVDLTKKSTFNYDAVSTNPIFTVATATNNVYQPIDSTLGLPATLAPTAGDGRIAFYTSINATVAPRFRINGFYNATTAAIPLYLPSEITLIKAEASARTGNLTTALTELNKVITKTAAADPFKVGANLPASTASTADAILTEIYKNRCIELFMSGLKLEDMRRFGRATTERKRNFFPYPFKERDGNTNTPADPSF
;
A
#
# COMPACT_ATOMS: atom_id res chain seq x y z
N LYS A 1 -11.68 6.03 -10.76
CA LYS A 1 -11.75 7.50 -10.95
C LYS A 1 -11.12 8.24 -9.77
N ALA A 2 -11.54 8.00 -8.50
CA ALA A 2 -11.03 8.72 -7.32
C ALA A 2 -9.49 8.69 -7.21
N ARG A 3 -8.85 7.51 -7.38
CA ARG A 3 -7.38 7.34 -7.35
C ARG A 3 -6.68 8.25 -8.36
N TYR A 4 -7.13 8.28 -9.61
CA TYR A 4 -6.50 9.11 -10.64
C TYR A 4 -6.70 10.61 -10.41
N LEU A 5 -7.85 11.01 -9.89
CA LEU A 5 -8.10 12.41 -9.53
C LEU A 5 -7.18 12.85 -8.39
N LEU A 6 -6.99 12.00 -7.37
CA LEU A 6 -6.04 12.26 -6.29
C LEU A 6 -4.60 12.38 -6.82
N PHE A 7 -4.16 11.47 -7.68
CA PHE A 7 -2.83 11.48 -8.28
C PHE A 7 -2.57 12.71 -9.15
N SER A 8 -3.61 13.24 -9.80
CA SER A 8 -3.53 14.48 -10.59
C SER A 8 -3.71 15.77 -9.74
N GLY A 9 -3.76 15.68 -8.42
CA GLY A 9 -3.90 16.81 -7.51
C GLY A 9 -5.31 17.42 -7.45
N LYS A 10 -6.30 16.79 -8.10
CA LYS A 10 -7.71 17.23 -8.10
C LYS A 10 -8.42 16.75 -6.84
N ASN A 11 -8.03 17.29 -5.68
CA ASN A 11 -8.44 16.76 -4.38
C ASN A 11 -9.96 16.84 -4.16
N ALA A 12 -10.61 17.95 -4.50
CA ALA A 12 -12.07 18.08 -4.35
C ALA A 12 -12.84 17.06 -5.21
N ASP A 13 -12.42 16.87 -6.47
CA ASP A 13 -13.01 15.89 -7.35
C ASP A 13 -12.74 14.46 -6.89
N ALA A 14 -11.55 14.20 -6.34
CA ALA A 14 -11.18 12.91 -5.77
C ALA A 14 -12.08 12.56 -4.57
N LEU A 15 -12.34 13.52 -3.68
CA LEU A 15 -13.26 13.37 -2.56
C LEU A 15 -14.69 13.09 -3.03
N ALA A 16 -15.18 13.87 -3.99
CA ALA A 16 -16.51 13.68 -4.56
C ALA A 16 -16.65 12.27 -5.19
N ALA A 17 -15.65 11.84 -5.98
CA ALA A 17 -15.66 10.53 -6.60
C ALA A 17 -15.54 9.38 -5.57
N ALA A 18 -14.76 9.58 -4.49
CA ALA A 18 -14.60 8.59 -3.43
C ALA A 18 -15.88 8.42 -2.60
N ASN A 19 -16.70 9.47 -2.45
CA ASN A 19 -17.96 9.41 -1.73
C ASN A 19 -19.05 8.59 -2.45
N LEU A 20 -18.88 8.34 -3.73
CA LEU A 20 -19.81 7.51 -4.53
C LEU A 20 -19.49 6.02 -4.46
N VAL A 21 -18.39 5.62 -3.82
CA VAL A 21 -17.96 4.22 -3.77
C VAL A 21 -18.68 3.46 -2.66
N ASP A 22 -19.31 2.35 -3.02
CA ASP A 22 -19.86 1.39 -2.05
C ASP A 22 -18.72 0.55 -1.46
N LEU A 23 -18.36 0.85 -0.22
CA LEU A 23 -17.23 0.20 0.49
C LEU A 23 -17.52 -1.25 0.90
N THR A 24 -18.73 -1.75 0.73
CA THR A 24 -19.10 -3.14 1.02
C THR A 24 -18.78 -4.08 -0.14
N LYS A 25 -18.56 -3.54 -1.32
CA LYS A 25 -18.30 -4.31 -2.53
C LYS A 25 -16.84 -4.70 -2.64
N LYS A 26 -16.60 -5.91 -3.14
CA LYS A 26 -15.28 -6.43 -3.48
C LYS A 26 -15.08 -6.41 -4.98
N SER A 27 -13.87 -6.07 -5.41
CA SER A 27 -13.41 -6.23 -6.79
C SER A 27 -12.01 -6.84 -6.75
N THR A 28 -11.84 -7.99 -7.40
CA THR A 28 -10.62 -8.79 -7.33
C THR A 28 -10.20 -9.30 -8.70
N PHE A 29 -8.90 -9.44 -8.89
CA PHE A 29 -8.36 -10.37 -9.89
C PHE A 29 -8.41 -11.77 -9.30
N ASN A 30 -9.10 -12.68 -9.96
CA ASN A 30 -9.20 -14.07 -9.53
C ASN A 30 -8.20 -14.93 -10.29
N TYR A 31 -7.67 -15.91 -9.61
CA TYR A 31 -6.65 -16.84 -10.14
C TYR A 31 -7.12 -18.27 -9.92
N ASP A 32 -6.60 -19.19 -10.73
CA ASP A 32 -6.89 -20.62 -10.67
C ASP A 32 -5.59 -21.45 -10.85
N ALA A 33 -5.72 -22.73 -11.05
CA ALA A 33 -4.59 -23.64 -11.20
C ALA A 33 -3.81 -23.43 -12.52
N VAL A 34 -4.41 -22.80 -13.52
CA VAL A 34 -3.82 -22.52 -14.85
C VAL A 34 -3.26 -21.10 -14.88
N SER A 35 -4.07 -20.14 -14.47
CA SER A 35 -3.69 -18.72 -14.36
C SER A 35 -3.40 -18.40 -12.89
N THR A 36 -2.19 -18.68 -12.46
CA THR A 36 -1.79 -18.56 -11.06
C THR A 36 -1.50 -17.11 -10.65
N ASN A 37 -1.65 -16.82 -9.36
CA ASN A 37 -1.30 -15.53 -8.77
C ASN A 37 0.20 -15.23 -9.03
N PRO A 38 0.52 -14.21 -9.85
CA PRO A 38 1.90 -13.96 -10.27
C PRO A 38 2.79 -13.50 -9.11
N ILE A 39 2.22 -12.84 -8.11
CA ILE A 39 2.98 -12.37 -6.94
C ILE A 39 3.35 -13.56 -6.05
N PHE A 40 2.44 -14.51 -5.85
CA PHE A 40 2.75 -15.75 -5.13
C PHE A 40 3.91 -16.48 -5.81
N THR A 41 3.84 -16.66 -7.12
CA THR A 41 4.85 -17.40 -7.88
C THR A 41 6.24 -16.76 -7.77
N VAL A 42 6.32 -15.41 -7.82
CA VAL A 42 7.60 -14.68 -7.79
C VAL A 42 8.11 -14.46 -6.37
N ALA A 43 7.22 -14.14 -5.43
CA ALA A 43 7.63 -13.62 -4.12
C ALA A 43 7.47 -14.62 -2.97
N THR A 44 6.65 -15.66 -3.11
CA THR A 44 6.26 -16.51 -1.96
C THR A 44 6.51 -18.00 -2.17
N ALA A 45 6.44 -18.50 -3.40
CA ALA A 45 6.39 -19.94 -3.69
C ALA A 45 7.66 -20.71 -3.36
N THR A 46 8.83 -20.18 -3.70
CA THR A 46 10.11 -20.87 -3.47
C THR A 46 11.25 -19.88 -3.31
N ASN A 47 12.27 -20.24 -2.52
CA ASN A 47 13.57 -19.54 -2.34
C ASN A 47 13.59 -18.03 -2.57
N ASN A 48 12.48 -17.48 -2.45
CA ASN A 48 12.01 -16.11 -2.38
C ASN A 48 13.06 -15.05 -2.72
N VAL A 49 12.98 -14.54 -3.90
CA VAL A 49 13.79 -13.39 -4.34
C VAL A 49 13.36 -12.10 -3.63
N TYR A 50 12.11 -12.04 -3.19
CA TYR A 50 11.54 -10.86 -2.52
C TYR A 50 10.95 -11.25 -1.18
N GLN A 51 11.61 -10.83 -0.10
CA GLN A 51 11.14 -11.08 1.26
C GLN A 51 11.25 -9.84 2.12
N PRO A 52 10.28 -9.63 3.04
CA PRO A 52 10.47 -8.66 4.10
C PRO A 52 11.69 -9.05 4.96
N ILE A 53 12.55 -8.10 5.25
CA ILE A 53 13.67 -8.31 6.15
C ILE A 53 13.20 -8.41 7.61
N ASP A 54 12.12 -7.66 7.88
CA ASP A 54 11.52 -7.53 9.21
C ASP A 54 10.05 -7.11 9.11
N SER A 55 9.44 -6.75 10.22
CA SER A 55 8.04 -6.30 10.29
C SER A 55 7.82 -4.83 9.89
N THR A 56 8.85 -4.12 9.43
CA THR A 56 8.72 -2.69 9.06
C THR A 56 8.07 -2.48 7.71
N LEU A 57 7.89 -3.53 6.89
CA LEU A 57 7.42 -3.46 5.51
C LEU A 57 8.29 -2.52 4.64
N GLY A 58 9.56 -2.36 4.99
CA GLY A 58 10.51 -1.47 4.31
C GLY A 58 10.25 0.01 4.55
N LEU A 59 9.56 0.36 5.62
CA LEU A 59 9.38 1.74 6.06
C LEU A 59 10.55 2.20 6.93
N PRO A 60 10.92 3.49 6.88
CA PRO A 60 11.91 4.04 7.80
C PRO A 60 11.40 4.01 9.24
N ALA A 61 12.31 4.02 10.21
CA ALA A 61 11.97 3.89 11.63
C ALA A 61 10.90 4.89 12.11
N THR A 62 10.91 6.11 11.57
CA THR A 62 9.93 7.17 11.90
C THR A 62 8.52 6.86 11.40
N LEU A 63 8.37 5.94 10.46
CA LEU A 63 7.09 5.52 9.86
C LEU A 63 6.83 4.02 10.06
N ALA A 64 7.64 3.36 10.86
CA ALA A 64 7.46 1.94 11.15
C ALA A 64 6.04 1.66 11.67
N PRO A 65 5.48 0.49 11.35
CA PRO A 65 4.19 0.09 11.89
C PRO A 65 4.19 0.16 13.42
N THR A 66 3.10 0.59 13.97
CA THR A 66 2.92 0.65 15.43
C THR A 66 2.88 -0.79 16.00
N ALA A 67 3.45 -0.99 17.17
CA ALA A 67 3.38 -2.29 17.84
C ALA A 67 1.92 -2.74 18.00
N GLY A 68 1.63 -3.98 17.65
CA GLY A 68 0.26 -4.52 17.68
C GLY A 68 -0.59 -4.20 16.44
N ASP A 69 -0.04 -3.56 15.40
CA ASP A 69 -0.77 -3.36 14.14
C ASP A 69 -1.15 -4.70 13.50
N GLY A 70 -2.44 -5.00 13.50
CA GLY A 70 -2.97 -6.27 12.99
C GLY A 70 -2.69 -6.53 11.51
N ARG A 71 -2.41 -5.50 10.73
CA ARG A 71 -2.06 -5.62 9.31
C ARG A 71 -0.70 -6.31 9.10
N ILE A 72 0.20 -6.21 10.07
CA ILE A 72 1.50 -6.87 9.99
C ILE A 72 1.32 -8.39 9.99
N ALA A 73 0.53 -8.91 10.91
CA ALA A 73 0.22 -10.34 10.96
C ALA A 73 -0.60 -10.82 9.73
N PHE A 74 -1.33 -9.92 9.07
CA PHE A 74 -2.02 -10.22 7.83
C PHE A 74 -1.05 -10.33 6.64
N TYR A 75 -0.15 -9.35 6.48
CA TYR A 75 0.75 -9.26 5.31
C TYR A 75 2.04 -10.05 5.44
N THR A 76 2.42 -10.46 6.65
CA THR A 76 3.65 -11.21 6.89
C THR A 76 3.38 -12.45 7.74
N SER A 77 4.16 -13.48 7.50
CA SER A 77 4.25 -14.64 8.38
C SER A 77 5.70 -14.86 8.79
N ILE A 78 5.92 -15.53 9.92
CA ILE A 78 7.25 -15.79 10.43
C ILE A 78 7.46 -17.31 10.50
N ASN A 79 8.59 -17.75 9.94
CA ASN A 79 9.12 -19.10 10.20
C ASN A 79 10.39 -18.96 11.04
N ALA A 80 10.30 -19.33 12.30
CA ALA A 80 11.41 -19.17 13.25
C ALA A 80 12.59 -20.10 12.96
N THR A 81 12.38 -21.18 12.23
CA THR A 81 13.37 -22.26 12.03
C THR A 81 14.08 -22.20 10.68
N VAL A 82 13.50 -21.54 9.69
CA VAL A 82 14.01 -21.50 8.32
C VAL A 82 14.30 -20.06 7.91
N ALA A 83 15.55 -19.78 7.56
CA ALA A 83 15.92 -18.47 6.98
C ALA A 83 15.58 -18.43 5.47
N PRO A 84 15.20 -17.27 4.93
CA PRO A 84 14.85 -16.03 5.64
C PRO A 84 13.54 -16.21 6.42
N ARG A 85 13.46 -15.58 7.58
CA ARG A 85 12.39 -15.86 8.56
C ARG A 85 11.05 -15.23 8.21
N PHE A 86 11.05 -14.06 7.58
CA PHE A 86 9.83 -13.38 7.17
C PHE A 86 9.36 -13.84 5.80
N ARG A 87 8.06 -13.97 5.64
CA ARG A 87 7.38 -14.36 4.40
C ARG A 87 6.27 -13.36 4.11
N ILE A 88 6.03 -13.12 2.83
CA ILE A 88 4.84 -12.40 2.38
C ILE A 88 3.62 -13.32 2.56
N ASN A 89 2.52 -12.75 3.01
CA ASN A 89 1.26 -13.43 3.30
C ASN A 89 0.08 -12.62 2.74
N GLY A 90 -1.12 -12.82 3.28
CA GLY A 90 -2.34 -12.13 2.87
C GLY A 90 -2.79 -12.52 1.46
N PHE A 91 -2.91 -11.56 0.57
CA PHE A 91 -3.36 -11.78 -0.82
C PHE A 91 -2.37 -12.54 -1.70
N TYR A 92 -1.21 -12.93 -1.16
CA TYR A 92 -0.07 -13.47 -1.91
C TYR A 92 0.40 -14.81 -1.35
N ASN A 93 -0.44 -15.52 -0.63
CA ASN A 93 -0.07 -16.74 0.11
C ASN A 93 -0.42 -18.04 -0.60
N ALA A 94 -1.04 -17.99 -1.77
CA ALA A 94 -1.40 -19.19 -2.55
C ALA A 94 -1.48 -18.88 -4.06
N THR A 95 -1.34 -19.93 -4.87
CA THR A 95 -1.47 -19.83 -6.33
C THR A 95 -2.82 -19.31 -6.79
N THR A 96 -3.88 -19.58 -6.02
CA THR A 96 -5.27 -19.19 -6.32
C THR A 96 -5.76 -18.02 -5.49
N ALA A 97 -4.88 -17.40 -4.66
CA ALA A 97 -5.27 -16.25 -3.85
C ALA A 97 -5.66 -15.06 -4.73
N ALA A 98 -6.85 -14.54 -4.52
CA ALA A 98 -7.34 -13.39 -5.27
C ALA A 98 -6.65 -12.09 -4.80
N ILE A 99 -6.27 -11.24 -5.76
CA ILE A 99 -5.66 -9.93 -5.48
C ILE A 99 -6.73 -8.84 -5.59
N PRO A 100 -6.93 -7.99 -4.57
CA PRO A 100 -7.87 -6.87 -4.64
C PRO A 100 -7.46 -5.87 -5.73
N LEU A 101 -8.42 -5.43 -6.54
CA LEU A 101 -8.25 -4.31 -7.46
C LEU A 101 -8.13 -2.98 -6.69
N TYR A 102 -8.82 -2.90 -5.58
CA TYR A 102 -8.71 -1.85 -4.58
C TYR A 102 -9.16 -2.40 -3.22
N LEU A 103 -8.73 -1.75 -2.14
CA LEU A 103 -9.25 -1.99 -0.79
C LEU A 103 -10.25 -0.89 -0.41
N PRO A 104 -11.33 -1.18 0.32
CA PRO A 104 -12.23 -0.16 0.87
C PRO A 104 -11.48 0.93 1.65
N SER A 105 -10.45 0.53 2.38
CA SER A 105 -9.58 1.46 3.12
C SER A 105 -8.77 2.37 2.22
N GLU A 106 -8.42 1.96 0.99
CA GLU A 106 -7.81 2.88 0.03
C GLU A 106 -8.74 4.06 -0.26
N ILE A 107 -10.02 3.77 -0.48
CA ILE A 107 -11.01 4.81 -0.75
C ILE A 107 -11.18 5.73 0.47
N THR A 108 -11.21 5.16 1.67
CA THR A 108 -11.26 5.92 2.92
C THR A 108 -10.02 6.80 3.10
N LEU A 109 -8.83 6.29 2.78
CA LEU A 109 -7.58 7.07 2.81
C LEU A 109 -7.52 8.14 1.71
N ILE A 110 -8.15 7.92 0.55
CA ILE A 110 -8.35 8.98 -0.46
C ILE A 110 -9.22 10.10 0.10
N LYS A 111 -10.32 9.78 0.80
CA LYS A 111 -11.16 10.79 1.46
C LYS A 111 -10.37 11.56 2.52
N ALA A 112 -9.60 10.87 3.36
CA ALA A 112 -8.77 11.48 4.38
C ALA A 112 -7.74 12.44 3.76
N GLU A 113 -6.99 11.98 2.75
CA GLU A 113 -5.96 12.80 2.11
C GLU A 113 -6.56 14.01 1.38
N ALA A 114 -7.59 13.80 0.59
CA ALA A 114 -8.27 14.88 -0.12
C ALA A 114 -8.83 15.93 0.84
N SER A 115 -9.42 15.51 1.95
CA SER A 115 -9.92 16.42 2.99
C SER A 115 -8.79 17.20 3.68
N ALA A 116 -7.67 16.55 4.00
CA ALA A 116 -6.50 17.23 4.58
C ALA A 116 -5.93 18.28 3.63
N ARG A 117 -5.77 17.94 2.35
CA ARG A 117 -5.23 18.84 1.32
C ARG A 117 -6.17 19.99 0.96
N THR A 118 -7.45 19.89 1.25
CA THR A 118 -8.43 20.97 1.07
C THR A 118 -8.74 21.73 2.39
N GLY A 119 -7.98 21.48 3.45
CA GLY A 119 -8.07 22.19 4.72
C GLY A 119 -9.12 21.68 5.69
N ASN A 120 -9.89 20.63 5.35
CA ASN A 120 -10.87 20.05 6.24
C ASN A 120 -10.22 18.98 7.14
N LEU A 121 -9.49 19.42 8.17
CA LEU A 121 -8.70 18.56 9.04
C LEU A 121 -9.57 17.63 9.90
N THR A 122 -10.74 18.10 10.33
CA THR A 122 -11.68 17.28 11.12
C THR A 122 -12.16 16.06 10.34
N THR A 123 -12.61 16.26 9.10
CA THR A 123 -13.01 15.15 8.23
C THR A 123 -11.82 14.26 7.91
N ALA A 124 -10.64 14.83 7.63
CA ALA A 124 -9.43 14.08 7.35
C ALA A 124 -9.08 13.12 8.49
N LEU A 125 -9.06 13.60 9.73
CA LEU A 125 -8.77 12.79 10.90
C LEU A 125 -9.86 11.74 11.15
N THR A 126 -11.12 12.07 10.94
CA THR A 126 -12.24 11.12 11.06
C THR A 126 -12.09 9.96 10.06
N GLU A 127 -11.83 10.26 8.81
CA GLU A 127 -11.63 9.23 7.77
C GLU A 127 -10.36 8.40 8.03
N LEU A 128 -9.27 9.03 8.44
CA LEU A 128 -8.03 8.34 8.82
C LEU A 128 -8.28 7.35 9.97
N ASN A 129 -8.99 7.77 11.00
CA ASN A 129 -9.27 6.95 12.17
C ASN A 129 -10.16 5.75 11.86
N LYS A 130 -11.03 5.82 10.84
CA LYS A 130 -11.78 4.63 10.38
C LYS A 130 -10.84 3.52 9.89
N VAL A 131 -9.67 3.84 9.38
CA VAL A 131 -8.67 2.85 8.95
C VAL A 131 -7.82 2.37 10.11
N ILE A 132 -7.39 3.29 10.99
CA ILE A 132 -6.52 2.98 12.13
C ILE A 132 -7.23 2.09 13.15
N THR A 133 -8.49 2.38 13.46
CA THR A 133 -9.25 1.64 14.49
C THR A 133 -9.96 0.40 13.96
N LYS A 134 -9.99 0.22 12.64
CA LYS A 134 -10.70 -0.88 11.98
C LYS A 134 -10.14 -2.24 12.42
N THR A 135 -11.02 -3.13 12.85
CA THR A 135 -10.68 -4.54 13.09
C THR A 135 -10.71 -5.34 11.79
N ALA A 136 -9.99 -6.47 11.76
CA ALA A 136 -10.05 -7.40 10.64
C ALA A 136 -11.48 -7.95 10.39
N ALA A 137 -12.26 -8.13 11.46
CA ALA A 137 -13.64 -8.62 11.35
C ALA A 137 -14.56 -7.64 10.62
N ALA A 138 -14.30 -6.32 10.75
CA ALA A 138 -15.08 -5.26 10.14
C ALA A 138 -14.71 -4.97 8.67
N ASP A 139 -13.68 -5.62 8.14
CA ASP A 139 -13.19 -5.40 6.78
C ASP A 139 -13.56 -6.56 5.85
N PRO A 140 -14.10 -6.28 4.65
CA PRO A 140 -14.45 -7.33 3.68
C PRO A 140 -13.27 -8.23 3.29
N PHE A 141 -12.05 -7.69 3.29
CA PHE A 141 -10.82 -8.39 2.96
C PHE A 141 -10.04 -8.88 4.18
N LYS A 142 -10.57 -8.67 5.39
CA LYS A 142 -9.94 -9.03 6.66
C LYS A 142 -8.63 -8.27 6.95
N VAL A 143 -8.49 -7.08 6.39
CA VAL A 143 -7.37 -6.16 6.66
C VAL A 143 -7.79 -5.16 7.73
N GLY A 144 -7.14 -5.16 8.89
CA GLY A 144 -7.48 -4.26 9.99
C GLY A 144 -6.30 -3.98 10.88
N ALA A 145 -6.08 -2.71 11.19
CA ALA A 145 -4.99 -2.28 12.06
C ALA A 145 -5.30 -2.53 13.54
N ASN A 146 -6.56 -2.32 13.94
CA ASN A 146 -7.03 -2.49 15.32
C ASN A 146 -6.19 -1.71 16.34
N LEU A 147 -5.84 -0.47 16.01
CA LEU A 147 -5.03 0.42 16.84
C LEU A 147 -5.90 1.51 17.48
N PRO A 148 -5.41 2.16 18.54
CA PRO A 148 -6.03 3.38 19.05
C PRO A 148 -6.10 4.47 17.99
N ALA A 149 -7.13 5.32 18.07
CA ALA A 149 -7.31 6.45 17.17
C ALA A 149 -6.12 7.43 17.25
N SER A 150 -5.73 7.99 16.11
CA SER A 150 -4.76 9.07 16.05
C SER A 150 -5.37 10.36 16.60
N THR A 151 -4.55 11.14 17.28
CA THR A 151 -4.87 12.48 17.84
C THR A 151 -4.15 13.60 17.09
N ALA A 152 -3.64 13.33 15.87
CA ALA A 152 -2.97 14.33 15.05
C ALA A 152 -3.88 15.53 14.80
N SER A 153 -3.36 16.75 14.97
CA SER A 153 -4.16 17.97 14.93
C SER A 153 -3.74 18.97 13.86
N THR A 154 -2.56 18.79 13.27
CA THR A 154 -2.07 19.65 12.17
C THR A 154 -2.16 18.95 10.82
N ALA A 155 -2.25 19.73 9.75
CA ALA A 155 -2.29 19.19 8.39
C ALA A 155 -1.11 18.26 8.09
N ASP A 156 0.10 18.67 8.46
CA ASP A 156 1.32 17.89 8.21
C ASP A 156 1.35 16.59 9.02
N ALA A 157 0.91 16.62 10.29
CA ALA A 157 0.82 15.42 11.12
C ALA A 157 -0.22 14.45 10.57
N ILE A 158 -1.40 14.93 10.18
CA ILE A 158 -2.46 14.11 9.58
C ILE A 158 -1.99 13.52 8.24
N LEU A 159 -1.36 14.31 7.37
CA LEU A 159 -0.84 13.82 6.09
C LEU A 159 0.28 12.79 6.29
N THR A 160 1.13 12.96 7.29
CA THR A 160 2.18 11.98 7.64
C THR A 160 1.56 10.66 8.10
N GLU A 161 0.55 10.70 8.95
CA GLU A 161 -0.18 9.49 9.37
C GLU A 161 -0.95 8.85 8.21
N ILE A 162 -1.55 9.63 7.31
CA ILE A 162 -2.20 9.12 6.10
C ILE A 162 -1.18 8.39 5.23
N TYR A 163 -0.02 8.99 4.98
CA TYR A 163 1.04 8.37 4.20
C TYR A 163 1.51 7.04 4.82
N LYS A 164 1.80 7.04 6.13
CA LYS A 164 2.16 5.82 6.89
C LYS A 164 1.10 4.73 6.70
N ASN A 165 -0.16 5.07 6.94
CA ASN A 165 -1.26 4.11 6.84
C ASN A 165 -1.50 3.64 5.41
N ARG A 166 -1.31 4.47 4.38
CA ARG A 166 -1.34 4.04 2.98
C ARG A 166 -0.25 3.03 2.68
N CYS A 167 0.98 3.26 3.15
CA CYS A 167 2.09 2.34 2.94
C CYS A 167 1.86 0.95 3.56
N ILE A 168 1.21 0.90 4.73
CA ILE A 168 0.92 -0.36 5.44
C ILE A 168 -0.32 -1.04 4.85
N GLU A 169 -1.43 -0.30 4.72
CA GLU A 169 -2.70 -0.82 4.22
C GLU A 169 -2.61 -1.36 2.79
N LEU A 170 -1.83 -0.67 1.95
CA LEU A 170 -1.68 -0.98 0.53
C LEU A 170 -0.36 -1.69 0.22
N PHE A 171 0.17 -2.43 1.19
CA PHE A 171 1.42 -3.17 1.00
C PHE A 171 1.34 -4.08 -0.24
N MET A 172 2.37 -4.03 -1.09
CA MET A 172 2.47 -4.79 -2.34
C MET A 172 1.44 -4.43 -3.45
N SER A 173 0.64 -3.38 -3.27
CA SER A 173 -0.33 -2.93 -4.28
C SER A 173 0.29 -2.23 -5.50
N GLY A 174 1.58 -1.90 -5.47
CA GLY A 174 2.26 -1.13 -6.51
C GLY A 174 2.08 0.39 -6.41
N LEU A 175 1.33 0.90 -5.43
CA LEU A 175 0.98 2.33 -5.33
C LEU A 175 2.02 3.15 -4.57
N LYS A 176 2.98 2.52 -3.87
CA LYS A 176 3.91 3.21 -2.98
C LYS A 176 4.78 4.27 -3.68
N LEU A 177 5.24 4.01 -4.90
CA LEU A 177 6.10 4.96 -5.61
C LEU A 177 5.35 6.27 -5.92
N GLU A 178 4.12 6.19 -6.39
CA GLU A 178 3.29 7.36 -6.64
C GLU A 178 2.90 8.10 -5.36
N ASP A 179 2.64 7.36 -4.29
CA ASP A 179 2.43 7.95 -2.97
C ASP A 179 3.69 8.70 -2.50
N MET A 180 4.87 8.11 -2.61
CA MET A 180 6.14 8.78 -2.25
C MET A 180 6.37 10.07 -3.04
N ARG A 181 6.06 10.07 -4.35
CA ARG A 181 6.16 11.28 -5.18
C ARG A 181 5.19 12.36 -4.72
N ARG A 182 3.91 11.99 -4.52
CA ARG A 182 2.84 12.92 -4.14
C ARG A 182 3.04 13.52 -2.75
N PHE A 183 3.62 12.75 -1.82
CA PHE A 183 3.96 13.21 -0.47
C PHE A 183 5.36 13.85 -0.38
N GLY A 184 6.05 14.07 -1.51
CA GLY A 184 7.35 14.73 -1.54
C GLY A 184 8.44 14.01 -0.73
N ARG A 185 8.38 12.66 -0.65
CA ARG A 185 9.35 11.89 0.14
C ARG A 185 10.76 12.01 -0.44
N ALA A 186 11.76 12.04 0.44
CA ALA A 186 13.15 12.17 0.04
C ALA A 186 13.60 11.04 -0.89
N THR A 187 14.58 11.30 -1.75
CA THR A 187 15.16 10.32 -2.67
C THR A 187 15.77 9.12 -1.93
N THR A 188 16.30 9.35 -0.74
CA THR A 188 16.83 8.29 0.15
C THR A 188 15.77 7.27 0.57
N GLU A 189 14.51 7.70 0.71
CA GLU A 189 13.37 6.81 0.98
C GLU A 189 12.86 6.18 -0.32
N ARG A 190 12.71 6.99 -1.38
CA ARG A 190 12.18 6.52 -2.68
C ARG A 190 13.11 5.53 -3.37
N LYS A 191 14.42 5.72 -3.24
CA LYS A 191 15.49 4.93 -3.86
C LYS A 191 15.50 4.94 -5.38
N ARG A 192 14.36 5.17 -6.04
CA ARG A 192 14.22 5.35 -7.49
C ARG A 192 13.02 6.25 -7.80
N ASN A 193 13.18 7.12 -8.79
CA ASN A 193 12.07 7.89 -9.37
C ASN A 193 11.43 7.17 -10.55
N PHE A 194 12.21 6.37 -11.26
CA PHE A 194 11.80 5.67 -12.47
C PHE A 194 12.20 4.20 -12.37
N PHE A 195 11.47 3.35 -13.08
CA PHE A 195 11.89 1.99 -13.29
C PHE A 195 13.01 1.94 -14.31
N PRO A 196 14.00 1.05 -14.15
CA PRO A 196 14.99 0.80 -15.19
C PRO A 196 14.32 0.19 -16.42
N TYR A 197 14.94 0.35 -17.58
CA TYR A 197 14.48 -0.34 -18.76
C TYR A 197 14.49 -1.86 -18.53
N PRO A 198 13.49 -2.61 -19.03
CA PRO A 198 13.48 -4.06 -18.93
C PRO A 198 14.75 -4.68 -19.49
N PHE A 199 15.23 -5.76 -18.88
CA PHE A 199 16.45 -6.43 -19.34
C PHE A 199 16.39 -6.78 -20.83
N LYS A 200 15.25 -7.28 -21.32
CA LYS A 200 15.04 -7.63 -22.73
C LYS A 200 15.16 -6.44 -23.69
N GLU A 201 14.90 -5.24 -23.24
CA GLU A 201 15.08 -4.03 -24.05
C GLU A 201 16.54 -3.61 -24.15
N ARG A 202 17.39 -4.05 -23.21
CA ARG A 202 18.82 -3.74 -23.16
C ARG A 202 19.68 -4.84 -23.74
N ASP A 203 19.22 -6.07 -23.67
CA ASP A 203 19.97 -7.24 -24.11
C ASP A 203 20.14 -7.25 -25.63
N GLY A 204 21.36 -6.96 -26.08
CA GLY A 204 21.70 -6.86 -27.48
C GLY A 204 21.21 -5.62 -28.22
N ASN A 205 20.52 -4.69 -27.55
CA ASN A 205 20.02 -3.45 -28.15
C ASN A 205 20.86 -2.23 -27.71
N THR A 206 21.80 -1.84 -28.56
CA THR A 206 22.69 -0.68 -28.31
C THR A 206 21.99 0.66 -28.38
N ASN A 207 20.73 0.71 -28.88
CA ASN A 207 19.94 1.93 -28.95
C ASN A 207 19.12 2.20 -27.67
N THR A 208 19.09 1.26 -26.73
CA THR A 208 18.40 1.51 -25.46
C THR A 208 19.14 2.59 -24.67
N PRO A 209 18.47 3.69 -24.28
CA PRO A 209 19.10 4.72 -23.47
C PRO A 209 19.62 4.17 -22.13
N ALA A 210 20.53 4.90 -21.51
CA ALA A 210 20.91 4.64 -20.13
C ALA A 210 19.68 4.69 -19.22
N ASP A 211 19.69 3.89 -18.14
CA ASP A 211 18.61 3.95 -17.15
C ASP A 211 18.45 5.39 -16.62
N PRO A 212 17.22 5.86 -16.42
CA PRO A 212 16.99 7.18 -15.86
C PRO A 212 17.69 7.32 -14.50
N SER A 213 18.37 8.42 -14.30
CA SER A 213 18.90 8.79 -12.99
C SER A 213 17.75 9.13 -12.02
N PHE A 214 18.07 9.15 -10.71
CA PHE A 214 17.13 9.57 -9.69
C PHE A 214 16.50 10.92 -9.96
#